data_7a8a422db14877397a4881da5784c51e
#
_entry.id   7a8a422db14877397a4881da5784c51e
#
_cell.length_a   1.000
_cell.length_b   1.000
_cell.length_c   1.000
_cell.angle_alpha   90.00
_cell.angle_beta   90.00
_cell.angle_gamma   90.00
#
_symmetry.space_group_name_H-M   'P 1'
#
loop_
_entity.id
_entity.type
_entity.pdbx_description
1 polymer ?
#
loop_
_entity_poly.entity_id
_entity_poly.type
_entity_poly.pdbx_seq_one_letter_code
_entity_poly.pdbx_strand_id
1 'polypeptide(L)'
;IVDVGSNKLKMWEIDIDWVNTSNSTITRISDLTTEPFSSQGINIAQPGTGQQLDALSGMTMVRLQYRNFDSYEVMMANHTVNVGGGRAGVRWYELRNTGSGWSIYQQGTYAPEDGENRWMGSISMNQNGDIALGYSVSSSSTYPSIRIAGQSSDAPLGLGIFDIDETSILE
;
A
#
# COMPACT_ATOMS: atom_id res chain seq x y z
N ILE A 1 -10.18 4.51 -0.90
CA ILE A 1 -10.79 3.51 0.01
C ILE A 1 -10.72 2.16 -0.67
N VAL A 2 -10.21 1.15 0.01
CA VAL A 2 -10.21 -0.24 -0.47
C VAL A 2 -11.52 -0.91 -0.08
N ASP A 3 -12.23 -1.45 -1.05
CA ASP A 3 -13.40 -2.31 -0.78
C ASP A 3 -12.92 -3.75 -0.61
N VAL A 4 -12.88 -4.19 0.64
CA VAL A 4 -12.36 -5.50 1.06
C VAL A 4 -13.18 -6.70 0.53
N GLY A 5 -14.41 -6.47 0.07
CA GLY A 5 -15.29 -7.53 -0.42
C GLY A 5 -15.28 -7.73 -1.94
N SER A 6 -14.71 -6.82 -2.71
CA SER A 6 -14.86 -6.76 -4.17
C SER A 6 -13.56 -6.76 -4.96
N ASN A 7 -12.39 -6.87 -4.30
CA ASN A 7 -11.07 -6.75 -4.95
C ASN A 7 -10.96 -5.51 -5.85
N LYS A 8 -11.31 -4.35 -5.28
CA LYS A 8 -11.32 -3.07 -6.00
C LYS A 8 -10.75 -1.96 -5.15
N LEU A 9 -10.07 -1.03 -5.83
CA LEU A 9 -9.81 0.30 -5.31
C LEU A 9 -10.93 1.24 -5.79
N LYS A 10 -11.66 1.84 -4.85
CA LYS A 10 -12.64 2.88 -5.15
C LYS A 10 -11.97 4.23 -5.01
N MET A 11 -11.97 5.01 -6.08
CA MET A 11 -11.40 6.35 -6.10
C MET A 11 -12.48 7.41 -6.00
N TRP A 12 -12.24 8.40 -5.14
CA TRP A 12 -13.13 9.53 -4.91
C TRP A 12 -12.38 10.81 -5.13
N GLU A 13 -13.01 11.74 -5.82
CA GLU A 13 -12.58 13.12 -5.96
C GLU A 13 -13.38 14.00 -4.99
N ILE A 14 -12.68 14.89 -4.32
CA ILE A 14 -13.26 15.89 -3.41
C ILE A 14 -12.91 17.25 -4.00
N ASP A 15 -13.92 17.99 -4.44
CA ASP A 15 -13.77 19.37 -4.89
C ASP A 15 -14.36 20.29 -3.83
N ILE A 16 -13.50 21.17 -3.26
CA ILE A 16 -13.87 22.03 -2.15
C ILE A 16 -13.97 23.49 -2.65
N ASP A 17 -15.19 24.02 -2.68
CA ASP A 17 -15.42 25.45 -2.87
C ASP A 17 -15.29 26.17 -1.51
N TRP A 18 -14.16 26.84 -1.32
CA TRP A 18 -13.86 27.58 -0.08
C TRP A 18 -14.66 28.88 0.08
N VAL A 19 -15.30 29.35 -0.97
CA VAL A 19 -16.12 30.58 -0.95
C VAL A 19 -17.59 30.23 -0.68
N ASN A 20 -18.13 29.26 -1.38
CA ASN A 20 -19.48 28.74 -1.15
C ASN A 20 -19.43 27.23 -0.92
N THR A 21 -19.30 26.84 0.33
CA THR A 21 -19.12 25.45 0.73
C THR A 21 -20.26 24.50 0.29
N SER A 22 -21.46 25.06 -0.03
CA SER A 22 -22.56 24.27 -0.56
C SER A 22 -22.33 23.75 -2.00
N ASN A 23 -21.35 24.32 -2.71
CA ASN A 23 -20.94 23.83 -4.03
C ASN A 23 -19.90 22.72 -3.97
N SER A 24 -19.36 22.44 -2.78
CA SER A 24 -18.37 21.36 -2.62
C SER A 24 -18.99 20.01 -2.96
N THR A 25 -18.24 19.17 -3.67
CA THR A 25 -18.70 17.85 -4.11
C THR A 25 -17.76 16.74 -3.70
N ILE A 26 -18.31 15.54 -3.50
CA ILE A 26 -17.58 14.29 -3.38
C ILE A 26 -18.10 13.34 -4.43
N THR A 27 -17.26 13.00 -5.40
CA THR A 27 -17.66 12.19 -6.55
C THR A 27 -16.82 10.94 -6.64
N ARG A 28 -17.46 9.77 -6.82
CA ARG A 28 -16.75 8.54 -7.13
C ARG A 28 -16.35 8.54 -8.60
N ILE A 29 -15.05 8.60 -8.86
CA ILE A 29 -14.51 8.79 -10.22
C ILE A 29 -14.07 7.48 -10.88
N SER A 30 -13.74 6.44 -10.10
CA SER A 30 -13.28 5.17 -10.65
C SER A 30 -13.42 4.00 -9.69
N ASP A 31 -13.57 2.80 -10.28
CA ASP A 31 -13.41 1.49 -9.64
C ASP A 31 -12.33 0.71 -10.36
N LEU A 32 -11.16 0.60 -9.74
CA LEU A 32 -10.03 -0.14 -10.31
C LEU A 32 -10.03 -1.58 -9.77
N THR A 33 -10.20 -2.55 -10.66
CA THR A 33 -10.13 -3.97 -10.28
C THR A 33 -8.68 -4.35 -9.95
N THR A 34 -8.48 -4.94 -8.78
CA THR A 34 -7.18 -5.39 -8.29
C THR A 34 -7.04 -6.90 -8.47
N GLU A 35 -5.80 -7.40 -8.34
CA GLU A 35 -5.59 -8.82 -8.05
C GLU A 35 -6.30 -9.20 -6.73
N PRO A 36 -6.83 -10.42 -6.62
CA PRO A 36 -7.51 -10.87 -5.42
C PRO A 36 -6.66 -10.73 -4.15
N PHE A 37 -7.28 -10.34 -3.05
CA PHE A 37 -6.66 -10.28 -1.73
C PHE A 37 -7.67 -10.60 -0.63
N SER A 38 -7.17 -10.90 0.57
CA SER A 38 -7.95 -11.00 1.80
C SER A 38 -7.35 -10.10 2.86
N SER A 39 -8.17 -9.40 3.63
CA SER A 39 -7.75 -8.64 4.81
C SER A 39 -8.28 -9.27 6.10
N GLN A 40 -8.83 -10.49 6.03
CA GLN A 40 -9.41 -11.18 7.18
C GLN A 40 -8.41 -12.18 7.79
N GLY A 41 -8.57 -12.46 9.10
CA GLY A 41 -7.85 -13.51 9.79
C GLY A 41 -6.35 -13.26 9.93
N ILE A 42 -5.91 -12.02 10.03
CA ILE A 42 -4.51 -11.65 10.24
C ILE A 42 -4.21 -11.71 11.74
N ASN A 43 -3.07 -12.36 12.08
CA ASN A 43 -2.62 -12.58 13.45
C ASN A 43 -1.17 -12.10 13.58
N ILE A 44 -0.96 -10.88 14.05
CA ILE A 44 0.38 -10.31 14.21
C ILE A 44 0.93 -10.69 15.59
N ALA A 45 1.79 -11.69 15.62
CA ALA A 45 2.49 -12.14 16.82
C ALA A 45 3.63 -11.20 17.20
N GLN A 46 3.97 -11.20 18.50
CA GLN A 46 5.14 -10.55 19.05
C GLN A 46 5.79 -11.44 20.13
N PRO A 47 7.11 -11.32 20.41
CA PRO A 47 7.78 -12.18 21.37
C PRO A 47 7.29 -11.98 22.81
N GLY A 48 7.32 -13.05 23.61
CA GLY A 48 7.11 -13.00 25.05
C GLY A 48 5.67 -12.81 25.52
N THR A 49 4.69 -12.78 24.63
CA THR A 49 3.27 -12.62 24.98
C THR A 49 2.35 -13.28 23.98
N GLY A 50 1.13 -13.66 24.44
CA GLY A 50 0.04 -14.08 23.54
C GLY A 50 -0.79 -12.91 22.99
N GLN A 51 -0.51 -11.67 23.40
CA GLN A 51 -1.21 -10.50 22.89
C GLN A 51 -0.77 -10.21 21.46
N GLN A 52 -1.72 -10.19 20.54
CA GLN A 52 -1.50 -9.85 19.13
C GLN A 52 -1.59 -8.34 18.89
N LEU A 53 -0.91 -7.87 17.87
CA LEU A 53 -0.97 -6.49 17.39
C LEU A 53 -2.08 -6.34 16.33
N ASP A 54 -2.65 -5.14 16.23
CA ASP A 54 -3.67 -4.85 15.23
C ASP A 54 -3.03 -4.57 13.87
N ALA A 55 -3.50 -5.27 12.85
CA ALA A 55 -3.01 -5.12 11.48
C ALA A 55 -3.59 -3.91 10.73
N LEU A 56 -4.67 -3.30 11.22
CA LEU A 56 -5.44 -2.26 10.53
C LEU A 56 -5.75 -2.60 9.06
N SER A 57 -6.05 -3.86 8.79
CA SER A 57 -6.13 -4.42 7.44
C SER A 57 -7.39 -4.03 6.66
N GLY A 58 -8.37 -3.39 7.32
CA GLY A 58 -9.64 -2.99 6.73
C GLY A 58 -9.62 -1.66 5.96
N MET A 59 -8.46 -1.01 5.84
CA MET A 59 -8.35 0.33 5.25
C MET A 59 -7.05 0.52 4.48
N THR A 60 -7.06 1.45 3.53
CA THR A 60 -5.82 1.97 2.92
C THR A 60 -5.04 2.79 3.93
N MET A 61 -3.73 2.67 3.88
CA MET A 61 -2.85 3.46 4.73
C MET A 61 -2.77 4.92 4.26
N VAL A 62 -2.59 5.82 5.19
CA VAL A 62 -2.28 7.22 4.93
C VAL A 62 -0.78 7.29 4.54
N ARG A 63 -0.42 7.94 3.48
CA ARG A 63 -1.14 8.85 2.58
C ARG A 63 -1.31 8.22 1.21
N LEU A 64 -2.27 8.72 0.42
CA LEU A 64 -2.28 8.59 -1.01
C LEU A 64 -1.25 9.62 -1.55
N GLN A 65 -0.03 9.17 -1.85
CA GLN A 65 1.00 10.07 -2.38
C GLN A 65 0.73 10.32 -3.87
N TYR A 66 0.76 11.59 -4.27
CA TYR A 66 0.59 12.03 -5.65
C TYR A 66 1.89 12.64 -6.20
N ARG A 67 2.16 12.38 -7.47
CA ARG A 67 3.28 13.00 -8.23
C ARG A 67 2.87 13.20 -9.68
N ASN A 68 3.30 14.35 -10.24
CA ASN A 68 3.14 14.66 -11.66
C ASN A 68 4.51 14.56 -12.36
N PHE A 69 4.55 13.78 -13.46
CA PHE A 69 5.72 13.57 -14.32
C PHE A 69 5.55 14.23 -15.70
N ASP A 70 4.81 15.32 -15.80
CA ASP A 70 4.46 16.07 -17.02
C ASP A 70 3.62 15.25 -18.01
N SER A 71 4.10 14.10 -18.46
CA SER A 71 3.41 13.21 -19.41
C SER A 71 2.40 12.26 -18.75
N TYR A 72 2.47 12.06 -17.46
CA TYR A 72 1.53 11.24 -16.67
C TYR A 72 1.57 11.62 -15.19
N GLU A 73 0.50 11.29 -14.51
CA GLU A 73 0.36 11.46 -13.07
C GLU A 73 0.43 10.10 -12.37
N VAL A 74 0.92 10.08 -11.14
CA VAL A 74 1.04 8.87 -10.32
C VAL A 74 0.39 9.08 -8.96
N MET A 75 -0.32 8.05 -8.48
CA MET A 75 -0.68 7.92 -7.07
C MET A 75 -0.16 6.59 -6.54
N MET A 76 0.42 6.62 -5.33
CA MET A 76 0.88 5.43 -4.61
C MET A 76 -0.05 5.13 -3.46
N ALA A 77 -0.51 3.89 -3.37
CA ALA A 77 -1.40 3.43 -2.29
C ALA A 77 -0.94 2.07 -1.76
N ASN A 78 -1.22 1.79 -0.49
CA ASN A 78 -0.96 0.49 0.11
C ASN A 78 -1.96 0.16 1.22
N HIS A 79 -2.05 -1.12 1.56
CA HIS A 79 -2.79 -1.61 2.72
C HIS A 79 -2.27 -2.99 3.15
N THR A 80 -2.66 -3.42 4.35
CA THR A 80 -2.30 -4.74 4.87
C THR A 80 -3.24 -5.83 4.33
N VAL A 81 -2.68 -6.97 3.92
CA VAL A 81 -3.41 -8.15 3.45
C VAL A 81 -2.94 -9.42 4.16
N ASN A 82 -3.80 -10.45 4.20
CA ASN A 82 -3.44 -11.79 4.62
C ASN A 82 -2.79 -12.53 3.43
N VAL A 83 -1.55 -12.98 3.60
CA VAL A 83 -0.80 -13.73 2.57
C VAL A 83 -0.82 -15.24 2.79
N GLY A 84 -1.70 -15.71 3.66
CA GLY A 84 -1.87 -17.11 4.02
C GLY A 84 -1.46 -17.41 5.47
N GLY A 85 -2.16 -18.35 6.11
CA GLY A 85 -1.88 -18.75 7.49
C GLY A 85 -2.07 -17.66 8.56
N GLY A 86 -2.73 -16.56 8.25
CA GLY A 86 -2.87 -15.40 9.13
C GLY A 86 -1.68 -14.45 9.11
N ARG A 87 -0.68 -14.66 8.24
CA ARG A 87 0.48 -13.79 8.10
C ARG A 87 0.13 -12.51 7.33
N ALA A 88 0.61 -11.38 7.84
CA ALA A 88 0.42 -10.06 7.20
C ALA A 88 1.48 -9.80 6.13
N GLY A 89 1.06 -9.23 5.01
CA GLY A 89 1.91 -8.63 3.99
C GLY A 89 1.39 -7.27 3.55
N VAL A 90 2.22 -6.46 2.92
CA VAL A 90 1.83 -5.14 2.42
C VAL A 90 1.50 -5.22 0.94
N ARG A 91 0.22 -5.08 0.61
CA ARG A 91 -0.27 -4.89 -0.75
C ARG A 91 -0.09 -3.45 -1.14
N TRP A 92 0.47 -3.18 -2.33
CA TRP A 92 0.71 -1.85 -2.83
C TRP A 92 0.30 -1.70 -4.28
N TYR A 93 0.10 -0.46 -4.69
CA TYR A 93 -0.38 -0.08 -6.02
C TYR A 93 0.31 1.19 -6.50
N GLU A 94 0.73 1.16 -7.75
CA GLU A 94 1.02 2.35 -8.53
C GLU A 94 -0.14 2.60 -9.48
N LEU A 95 -0.81 3.72 -9.31
CA LEU A 95 -1.89 4.18 -10.17
C LEU A 95 -1.33 5.25 -11.11
N ARG A 96 -1.66 5.16 -12.39
CA ARG A 96 -1.27 6.18 -13.38
C ARG A 96 -2.49 6.76 -14.08
N ASN A 97 -2.39 8.05 -14.44
CA ASN A 97 -3.30 8.76 -15.32
C ASN A 97 -2.49 9.43 -16.44
N THR A 98 -2.78 9.07 -17.69
CA THR A 98 -2.17 9.63 -18.91
C THR A 98 -3.15 10.55 -19.66
N GLY A 99 -4.15 11.11 -18.95
CA GLY A 99 -5.20 11.95 -19.53
C GLY A 99 -6.50 11.22 -19.86
N SER A 100 -6.54 9.88 -19.74
CA SER A 100 -7.75 9.05 -19.99
C SER A 100 -8.40 8.49 -18.71
N GLY A 101 -7.97 8.99 -17.54
CA GLY A 101 -8.39 8.52 -16.23
C GLY A 101 -7.38 7.60 -15.57
N TRP A 102 -7.65 7.25 -14.31
CA TRP A 102 -6.75 6.45 -13.48
C TRP A 102 -6.85 4.96 -13.81
N SER A 103 -5.69 4.30 -13.84
CA SER A 103 -5.57 2.85 -14.00
C SER A 103 -4.49 2.30 -13.07
N ILE A 104 -4.54 1.00 -12.75
CA ILE A 104 -3.45 0.32 -12.06
C ILE A 104 -2.34 0.07 -13.09
N TYR A 105 -1.19 0.71 -12.91
CA TYR A 105 0.00 0.48 -13.74
C TYR A 105 0.74 -0.77 -13.28
N GLN A 106 0.94 -0.90 -11.96
CA GLN A 106 1.46 -2.10 -11.32
C GLN A 106 0.91 -2.27 -9.91
N GLN A 107 0.94 -3.50 -9.43
CA GLN A 107 0.56 -3.85 -8.07
C GLN A 107 1.35 -5.08 -7.62
N GLY A 108 1.53 -5.22 -6.32
CA GLY A 108 2.20 -6.37 -5.75
C GLY A 108 1.92 -6.51 -4.27
N THR A 109 2.39 -7.61 -3.69
CA THR A 109 2.36 -7.82 -2.24
C THR A 109 3.78 -8.09 -1.76
N TYR A 110 4.27 -7.22 -0.89
CA TYR A 110 5.57 -7.42 -0.26
C TYR A 110 5.40 -8.30 0.99
N ALA A 111 5.88 -9.52 0.91
CA ALA A 111 5.78 -10.53 1.95
C ALA A 111 6.82 -11.64 1.75
N PRO A 112 8.12 -11.39 1.99
CA PRO A 112 9.16 -12.43 1.92
C PRO A 112 8.80 -13.69 2.71
N GLU A 113 9.29 -14.86 2.27
CA GLU A 113 8.96 -16.17 2.84
C GLU A 113 9.82 -16.51 4.09
N ASP A 114 9.93 -15.55 5.02
CA ASP A 114 10.71 -15.65 6.26
C ASP A 114 9.84 -15.88 7.52
N GLY A 115 8.50 -15.94 7.33
CA GLY A 115 7.54 -16.14 8.41
C GLY A 115 7.19 -14.88 9.19
N GLU A 116 7.77 -13.72 8.86
CA GLU A 116 7.50 -12.46 9.54
C GLU A 116 6.25 -11.76 8.98
N ASN A 117 5.54 -11.04 9.86
CA ASN A 117 4.44 -10.17 9.48
C ASN A 117 4.99 -8.81 9.04
N ARG A 118 4.40 -8.25 7.98
CA ARG A 118 4.63 -6.88 7.51
C ARG A 118 3.31 -6.17 7.35
N TRP A 119 3.13 -5.03 8.04
CA TRP A 119 1.86 -4.32 8.06
C TRP A 119 2.04 -2.82 8.27
N MET A 120 0.96 -2.07 8.17
CA MET A 120 0.94 -0.61 8.32
C MET A 120 2.00 0.07 7.45
N GLY A 121 1.96 -0.23 6.14
CA GLY A 121 2.89 0.30 5.17
C GLY A 121 2.74 1.80 4.96
N SER A 122 3.83 2.44 4.56
CA SER A 122 3.88 3.80 4.03
C SER A 122 4.69 3.78 2.75
N ILE A 123 4.08 4.16 1.63
CA ILE A 123 4.70 4.07 0.30
C ILE A 123 4.84 5.44 -0.33
N SER A 124 5.95 5.65 -1.04
CA SER A 124 6.15 6.86 -1.83
C SER A 124 7.07 6.60 -3.04
N MET A 125 6.96 7.49 -4.04
CA MET A 125 7.79 7.49 -5.23
C MET A 125 8.57 8.81 -5.29
N ASN A 126 9.87 8.75 -5.62
CA ASN A 126 10.68 9.95 -5.81
C ASN A 126 10.54 10.52 -7.24
N GLN A 127 11.27 11.59 -7.55
CA GLN A 127 11.22 12.24 -8.86
C GLN A 127 11.81 11.41 -10.02
N ASN A 128 12.61 10.40 -9.72
CA ASN A 128 13.21 9.50 -10.70
C ASN A 128 12.32 8.27 -10.98
N GLY A 129 11.25 8.06 -10.17
CA GLY A 129 10.39 6.90 -10.25
C GLY A 129 10.79 5.75 -9.32
N ASP A 130 11.83 5.93 -8.46
CA ASP A 130 12.15 4.93 -7.45
C ASP A 130 11.06 4.92 -6.37
N ILE A 131 10.66 3.72 -5.94
CA ILE A 131 9.63 3.50 -4.92
C ILE A 131 10.27 3.06 -3.63
N ALA A 132 9.84 3.64 -2.51
CA ALA A 132 10.19 3.21 -1.16
C ALA A 132 8.93 2.80 -0.41
N LEU A 133 8.99 1.66 0.29
CA LEU A 133 7.94 1.12 1.14
C LEU A 133 8.51 0.87 2.54
N GLY A 134 8.14 1.72 3.50
CA GLY A 134 8.38 1.50 4.93
C GLY A 134 7.21 0.75 5.55
N TYR A 135 7.47 -0.10 6.55
CA TYR A 135 6.43 -0.91 7.21
C TYR A 135 6.88 -1.37 8.59
N SER A 136 5.91 -1.74 9.42
CA SER A 136 6.18 -2.45 10.66
C SER A 136 6.43 -3.93 10.38
N VAL A 137 7.34 -4.54 11.14
CA VAL A 137 7.64 -5.97 11.08
C VAL A 137 7.62 -6.59 12.48
N SER A 138 7.15 -7.83 12.61
CA SER A 138 7.18 -8.60 13.87
C SER A 138 6.85 -10.06 13.62
N SER A 139 7.28 -10.93 14.54
CA SER A 139 6.90 -12.34 14.58
C SER A 139 6.92 -12.85 16.02
N SER A 140 6.72 -14.14 16.25
CA SER A 140 6.90 -14.75 17.58
C SER A 140 8.35 -14.68 18.10
N SER A 141 9.33 -14.41 17.24
CA SER A 141 10.76 -14.32 17.56
C SER A 141 11.39 -12.95 17.28
N THR A 142 10.70 -12.10 16.51
CA THR A 142 11.16 -10.75 16.14
C THR A 142 10.29 -9.71 16.83
N TYR A 143 10.91 -8.84 17.64
CA TYR A 143 10.19 -7.72 18.26
C TYR A 143 9.70 -6.72 17.21
N PRO A 144 8.58 -6.02 17.48
CA PRO A 144 8.09 -4.98 16.60
C PRO A 144 9.19 -3.96 16.26
N SER A 145 9.46 -3.79 14.98
CA SER A 145 10.47 -2.87 14.45
C SER A 145 10.02 -2.28 13.11
N ILE A 146 10.82 -1.41 12.53
CA ILE A 146 10.53 -0.75 11.27
C ILE A 146 11.58 -1.13 10.25
N ARG A 147 11.13 -1.56 9.07
CA ARG A 147 12.00 -1.85 7.92
C ARG A 147 11.53 -1.09 6.69
N ILE A 148 12.41 -1.02 5.70
CA ILE A 148 12.16 -0.41 4.40
C ILE A 148 12.64 -1.35 3.31
N ALA A 149 11.87 -1.42 2.22
CA ALA A 149 12.26 -2.06 0.96
C ALA A 149 11.90 -1.12 -0.19
N GLY A 150 12.36 -1.40 -1.40
CA GLY A 150 12.09 -0.51 -2.52
C GLY A 150 12.12 -1.17 -3.89
N GLN A 151 11.72 -0.37 -4.89
CA GLN A 151 11.87 -0.68 -6.30
C GLN A 151 12.64 0.45 -6.97
N SER A 152 13.75 0.10 -7.64
CA SER A 152 14.49 1.03 -8.48
C SER A 152 13.68 1.40 -9.71
N SER A 153 13.82 2.63 -10.19
CA SER A 153 13.28 3.06 -11.49
C SER A 153 13.87 2.28 -12.68
N ASP A 154 15.02 1.64 -12.48
CA ASP A 154 15.67 0.78 -13.47
C ASP A 154 15.18 -0.68 -13.42
N ALA A 155 14.41 -1.06 -12.39
CA ALA A 155 13.82 -2.39 -12.27
C ALA A 155 12.79 -2.65 -13.38
N PRO A 156 12.51 -3.92 -13.72
CA PRO A 156 11.45 -4.26 -14.66
C PRO A 156 10.09 -3.77 -14.14
N LEU A 157 9.62 -2.65 -14.69
CA LEU A 157 8.37 -2.02 -14.30
C LEU A 157 7.16 -2.87 -14.68
N GLY A 158 6.07 -2.67 -13.95
CA GLY A 158 4.80 -3.35 -14.21
C GLY A 158 4.68 -4.74 -13.58
N LEU A 159 5.73 -5.27 -12.94
CA LEU A 159 5.72 -6.59 -12.32
C LEU A 159 5.33 -6.59 -10.84
N GLY A 160 5.27 -5.42 -10.21
CA GLY A 160 4.92 -5.29 -8.78
C GLY A 160 5.93 -5.90 -7.82
N ILE A 161 7.21 -5.98 -8.21
CA ILE A 161 8.29 -6.62 -7.46
C ILE A 161 9.27 -5.55 -6.97
N PHE A 162 9.70 -5.65 -5.70
CA PHE A 162 10.79 -4.85 -5.17
C PHE A 162 12.14 -5.54 -5.41
N ASP A 163 13.11 -4.79 -5.91
CA ASP A 163 14.47 -5.20 -6.25
C ASP A 163 15.52 -4.64 -5.27
N ILE A 164 15.11 -3.75 -4.36
CA ILE A 164 15.93 -3.22 -3.29
C ILE A 164 15.57 -3.97 -2.01
N ASP A 165 16.55 -4.70 -1.49
CA ASP A 165 16.39 -5.56 -0.32
C ASP A 165 15.97 -4.80 0.94
N GLU A 166 15.30 -5.53 1.80
CA GLU A 166 14.82 -5.04 3.09
C GLU A 166 15.98 -4.63 4.01
N THR A 167 15.86 -3.45 4.60
CA THR A 167 16.82 -2.93 5.60
C THR A 167 16.07 -2.44 6.84
N SER A 168 16.59 -2.76 8.06
CA SER A 168 16.10 -2.21 9.33
C SER A 168 16.41 -0.73 9.43
N ILE A 169 15.43 0.07 9.85
CA ILE A 169 15.60 1.50 10.14
C ILE A 169 15.88 1.70 11.64
N LEU A 170 15.28 0.84 12.46
CA LEU A 170 15.44 0.84 13.93
C LEU A 170 15.65 -0.60 14.39
N GLU A 171 16.67 -0.83 15.19
CA GLU A 171 16.93 -2.04 15.96
C GLU A 171 16.58 -1.81 17.42
#